data_eef9175e3e52a07b3f8ab2c5bc382041
#
_entry.id   eef9175e3e52a07b3f8ab2c5bc382041
#
_cell.length_a   1.000
_cell.length_b   1.000
_cell.length_c   1.000
_cell.angle_alpha   90.00
_cell.angle_beta   90.00
_cell.angle_gamma   90.00
#
_symmetry.space_group_name_H-M   'P 1'
#
loop_
_entity.id
_entity.type
_entity.pdbx_description
1 polymer ?
#
loop_
_entity_poly.entity_id
_entity_poly.type
_entity_poly.pdbx_seq_one_letter_code
_entity_poly.pdbx_strand_id
1 'polypeptide(L)'
;PRYFSSAASDVYKRQLEDNVDKQRGKGVFEKSILALKQLNSLGYGIKDKDLLLNLVYNPSGPQLPPSQKELEDTYRGELKERYGIFFSNLFVLANMPINRYESYLKINGKLEEYNKLLKDNHNPGNLNSVMCRTTLSVDWKGYLYDCDFNQQLGMMRDGNVKHLDDLLIPLVSLKNNPISIGNHCFGCTAGAGSSCGGELT
;
A
#
# COMPACT_ATOMS: atom_id res chain seq x y z
N PRO A 1 19.63 -24.72 14.01
CA PRO A 1 20.12 -23.53 14.70
C PRO A 1 20.10 -22.35 13.74
N ARG A 2 19.23 -21.39 14.06
CA ARG A 2 19.05 -20.17 13.23
C ARG A 2 20.16 -19.19 13.65
N TYR A 3 21.19 -19.10 12.87
CA TYR A 3 22.12 -17.99 12.97
C TYR A 3 21.58 -16.82 12.17
N PHE A 4 20.81 -15.95 12.81
CA PHE A 4 20.74 -14.57 12.36
C PHE A 4 22.07 -13.93 12.74
N SER A 5 22.91 -13.65 11.75
CA SER A 5 24.14 -12.93 12.02
C SER A 5 23.79 -11.53 12.52
N SER A 6 24.51 -11.05 13.53
CA SER A 6 24.40 -9.68 14.06
C SER A 6 24.50 -8.61 12.96
N ALA A 7 25.22 -8.90 11.87
CA ALA A 7 25.34 -8.05 10.71
C ALA A 7 24.02 -7.87 9.93
N ALA A 8 23.18 -8.91 9.81
CA ALA A 8 21.88 -8.79 9.17
C ALA A 8 20.93 -7.95 10.01
N SER A 9 20.94 -8.09 11.33
CA SER A 9 20.18 -7.26 12.27
C SER A 9 20.58 -5.78 12.19
N ASP A 10 21.88 -5.46 12.05
CA ASP A 10 22.35 -4.08 11.95
C ASP A 10 21.98 -3.40 10.62
N VAL A 11 21.94 -4.15 9.53
CA VAL A 11 21.48 -3.63 8.22
C VAL A 11 19.99 -3.27 8.29
N TYR A 12 19.16 -4.13 8.89
CA TYR A 12 17.73 -3.83 9.09
C TYR A 12 17.48 -2.67 10.07
N LYS A 13 18.29 -2.52 11.11
CA LYS A 13 18.19 -1.42 12.09
C LYS A 13 18.36 -0.03 11.46
N ARG A 14 19.32 0.12 10.54
CA ARG A 14 19.51 1.36 9.78
C ARG A 14 18.45 1.58 8.71
N GLN A 15 17.89 0.51 8.14
CA GLN A 15 16.89 0.62 7.07
C GLN A 15 15.58 1.25 7.52
N LEU A 16 15.12 1.06 8.75
CA LEU A 16 13.89 1.67 9.25
C LEU A 16 13.97 3.20 9.26
N GLU A 17 15.01 3.75 9.90
CA GLU A 17 15.23 5.20 9.98
C GLU A 17 15.56 5.79 8.61
N ASP A 18 16.57 5.25 7.93
CA ASP A 18 17.00 5.69 6.60
C ASP A 18 15.87 5.61 5.57
N ASN A 19 15.01 4.60 5.64
CA ASN A 19 13.91 4.44 4.71
C ASN A 19 12.83 5.52 4.90
N VAL A 20 12.43 5.78 6.13
CA VAL A 20 11.43 6.81 6.45
C VAL A 20 11.95 8.20 6.10
N ASP A 21 13.16 8.52 6.52
CA ASP A 21 13.73 9.86 6.29
C ASP A 21 14.02 10.12 4.81
N LYS A 22 14.43 9.09 4.04
CA LYS A 22 14.59 9.22 2.58
C LYS A 22 13.25 9.45 1.87
N GLN A 23 12.18 8.79 2.31
CA GLN A 23 10.87 8.91 1.67
C GLN A 23 10.09 10.14 2.10
N ARG A 24 10.21 10.55 3.35
CA ARG A 24 9.35 11.55 3.99
C ARG A 24 10.07 12.84 4.38
N GLY A 25 11.40 12.82 4.41
CA GLY A 25 12.24 13.96 4.81
C GLY A 25 12.92 13.76 6.16
N LYS A 26 14.01 14.50 6.38
CA LYS A 26 14.85 14.41 7.56
C LYS A 26 14.09 14.68 8.86
N GLY A 27 14.26 13.81 9.85
CA GLY A 27 13.65 13.91 11.17
C GLY A 27 12.18 13.47 11.24
N VAL A 28 11.62 12.95 10.15
CA VAL A 28 10.24 12.41 10.15
C VAL A 28 10.19 11.11 10.93
N PHE A 29 11.26 10.30 10.88
CA PHE A 29 11.33 9.07 11.66
C PHE A 29 11.15 9.30 13.16
N GLU A 30 11.94 10.22 13.74
CA GLU A 30 11.85 10.55 15.18
C GLU A 30 10.45 11.04 15.58
N LYS A 31 9.86 11.93 14.77
CA LYS A 31 8.48 12.41 15.00
C LYS A 31 7.46 11.29 14.93
N SER A 32 7.65 10.33 14.02
CA SER A 32 6.79 9.15 13.91
C SER A 32 6.90 8.25 15.15
N ILE A 33 8.11 8.02 15.66
CA ILE A 33 8.34 7.25 16.89
C ILE A 33 7.64 7.92 18.09
N LEU A 34 7.72 9.24 18.22
CA LEU A 34 7.04 9.99 19.29
C LEU A 34 5.51 9.85 19.15
N ALA A 35 4.95 9.99 17.95
CA ALA A 35 3.52 9.84 17.70
C ALA A 35 3.03 8.41 18.01
N LEU A 36 3.78 7.38 17.61
CA LEU A 36 3.44 6.00 17.91
C LEU A 36 3.46 5.72 19.42
N LYS A 37 4.43 6.25 20.17
CA LYS A 37 4.46 6.16 21.62
C LYS A 37 3.26 6.82 22.28
N GLN A 38 2.85 7.99 21.78
CA GLN A 38 1.65 8.68 22.26
C GLN A 38 0.39 7.85 21.99
N LEU A 39 0.25 7.28 20.80
CA LEU A 39 -0.87 6.39 20.47
C LEU A 39 -0.89 5.15 21.38
N ASN A 40 0.27 4.53 21.62
CA ASN A 40 0.35 3.41 22.57
C ASN A 40 -0.03 3.82 24.00
N SER A 41 0.36 5.02 24.47
CA SER A 41 -0.04 5.50 25.81
C SER A 41 -1.54 5.67 25.97
N LEU A 42 -2.25 5.90 24.87
CA LEU A 42 -3.72 5.98 24.79
C LEU A 42 -4.39 4.60 24.62
N GLY A 43 -3.62 3.52 24.48
CA GLY A 43 -4.10 2.15 24.36
C GLY A 43 -4.12 1.57 22.95
N TYR A 44 -3.86 2.38 21.91
CA TYR A 44 -3.82 1.90 20.52
C TYR A 44 -2.71 0.86 20.34
N GLY A 45 -3.06 -0.26 19.69
CA GLY A 45 -2.12 -1.33 19.35
C GLY A 45 -1.67 -2.21 20.53
N ILE A 46 -2.09 -1.92 21.79
CA ILE A 46 -1.59 -2.63 22.99
C ILE A 46 -2.64 -3.55 23.61
N LYS A 47 -3.77 -3.02 24.02
CA LYS A 47 -4.68 -3.70 24.97
C LYS A 47 -6.09 -3.90 24.43
N ASP A 48 -6.57 -3.03 23.60
CA ASP A 48 -7.95 -3.04 23.13
C ASP A 48 -7.98 -3.48 21.66
N LYS A 49 -8.77 -4.52 21.36
CA LYS A 49 -8.95 -4.99 19.99
C LYS A 49 -9.65 -3.96 19.09
N ASP A 50 -10.36 -3.01 19.70
CA ASP A 50 -11.06 -1.95 18.98
C ASP A 50 -10.16 -0.72 18.70
N LEU A 51 -9.06 -0.55 19.47
CA LEU A 51 -8.08 0.51 19.27
C LEU A 51 -6.90 0.00 18.42
N LEU A 52 -7.17 -0.21 17.13
CA LEU A 52 -6.17 -0.71 16.20
C LEU A 52 -5.15 0.38 15.84
N LEU A 53 -3.88 0.00 15.84
CA LEU A 53 -2.77 0.79 15.30
C LEU A 53 -2.14 0.01 14.16
N ASN A 54 -2.43 0.40 12.94
CA ASN A 54 -1.90 -0.25 11.75
C ASN A 54 -0.77 0.57 11.14
N LEU A 55 0.31 -0.10 10.78
CA LEU A 55 1.43 0.49 10.05
C LEU A 55 1.33 0.14 8.56
N VAL A 56 1.89 0.99 7.72
CA VAL A 56 1.96 0.78 6.27
C VAL A 56 3.42 0.87 5.83
N TYR A 57 3.83 -0.10 5.04
CA TYR A 57 5.15 -0.15 4.41
C TYR A 57 5.04 -0.08 2.89
N ASN A 58 5.89 0.73 2.28
CA ASN A 58 6.17 0.72 0.84
C ASN A 58 7.67 0.54 0.60
N PRO A 59 8.09 -0.19 -0.44
CA PRO A 59 9.50 -0.28 -0.82
C PRO A 59 10.11 1.09 -1.13
N SER A 60 11.39 1.28 -0.81
CA SER A 60 12.11 2.55 -1.07
C SER A 60 12.49 2.77 -2.53
N GLY A 61 12.25 1.81 -3.41
CA GLY A 61 12.66 1.85 -4.83
C GLY A 61 11.77 1.03 -5.75
N PRO A 62 12.16 0.90 -7.02
CA PRO A 62 11.41 0.17 -8.04
C PRO A 62 11.59 -1.35 -7.89
N GLN A 63 11.04 -1.89 -6.82
CA GLN A 63 11.10 -3.31 -6.47
C GLN A 63 9.75 -3.75 -5.91
N LEU A 64 9.48 -5.06 -5.99
CA LEU A 64 8.35 -5.65 -5.29
C LEU A 64 8.61 -5.65 -3.78
N PRO A 65 7.55 -5.50 -2.96
CA PRO A 65 7.69 -5.62 -1.52
C PRO A 65 8.07 -7.06 -1.12
N PRO A 66 8.74 -7.25 0.03
CA PRO A 66 8.91 -8.57 0.62
C PRO A 66 7.58 -9.10 1.17
N SER A 67 7.57 -10.36 1.61
CA SER A 67 6.42 -10.97 2.29
C SER A 67 5.96 -10.11 3.48
N GLN A 68 4.65 -9.82 3.55
CA GLN A 68 4.07 -9.02 4.62
C GLN A 68 4.33 -9.65 5.99
N LYS A 69 4.17 -10.97 6.11
CA LYS A 69 4.36 -11.67 7.38
C LYS A 69 5.80 -11.57 7.90
N GLU A 70 6.78 -11.80 7.04
CA GLU A 70 8.20 -11.73 7.43
C GLU A 70 8.59 -10.30 7.84
N LEU A 71 8.08 -9.31 7.11
CA LEU A 71 8.32 -7.92 7.40
C LEU A 71 7.63 -7.48 8.69
N GLU A 72 6.39 -7.92 8.91
CA GLU A 72 5.64 -7.64 10.14
C GLU A 72 6.35 -8.21 11.37
N ASP A 73 6.82 -9.46 11.30
CA ASP A 73 7.56 -10.09 12.41
C ASP A 73 8.85 -9.31 12.72
N THR A 74 9.56 -8.85 11.70
CA THR A 74 10.75 -7.99 11.84
C THR A 74 10.41 -6.66 12.51
N TYR A 75 9.37 -5.97 12.04
CA TYR A 75 8.93 -4.69 12.62
C TYR A 75 8.45 -4.82 14.06
N ARG A 76 7.74 -5.91 14.38
CA ARG A 76 7.31 -6.20 15.77
C ARG A 76 8.50 -6.33 16.71
N GLY A 77 9.53 -7.08 16.31
CA GLY A 77 10.76 -7.22 17.11
C GLY A 77 11.46 -5.87 17.29
N GLU A 78 11.82 -5.22 16.19
CA GLU A 78 12.62 -3.98 16.21
C GLU A 78 11.91 -2.82 16.95
N LEU A 79 10.63 -2.58 16.68
CA LEU A 79 9.89 -1.49 17.32
C LEU A 79 9.66 -1.73 18.81
N LYS A 80 9.40 -2.99 19.20
CA LYS A 80 9.25 -3.36 20.59
C LYS A 80 10.56 -3.25 21.36
N GLU A 81 11.64 -3.84 20.84
CA GLU A 81 12.92 -3.89 21.53
C GLU A 81 13.60 -2.52 21.66
N ARG A 82 13.55 -1.72 20.59
CA ARG A 82 14.25 -0.42 20.55
C ARG A 82 13.43 0.72 21.14
N TYR A 83 12.13 0.71 20.96
CA TYR A 83 11.28 1.87 21.26
C TYR A 83 10.13 1.57 22.23
N GLY A 84 9.87 0.29 22.56
CA GLY A 84 8.73 -0.13 23.36
C GLY A 84 7.39 0.11 22.66
N ILE A 85 7.37 0.11 21.32
CA ILE A 85 6.19 0.38 20.49
C ILE A 85 5.54 -0.93 20.08
N PHE A 86 4.21 -0.95 20.16
CA PHE A 86 3.35 -2.03 19.73
C PHE A 86 2.40 -1.55 18.63
N PHE A 87 2.01 -2.46 17.73
CA PHE A 87 1.05 -2.18 16.68
C PHE A 87 0.20 -3.42 16.37
N SER A 88 -0.95 -3.22 15.73
CA SER A 88 -1.90 -4.30 15.43
C SER A 88 -1.50 -5.07 14.17
N ASN A 89 -1.31 -4.38 13.05
CA ASN A 89 -0.97 -4.98 11.77
C ASN A 89 0.05 -4.12 11.01
N LEU A 90 0.86 -4.77 10.16
CA LEU A 90 1.67 -4.11 9.14
C LEU A 90 1.09 -4.43 7.76
N PHE A 91 0.65 -3.41 7.04
CA PHE A 91 0.20 -3.57 5.65
C PHE A 91 1.34 -3.24 4.70
N VAL A 92 1.64 -4.18 3.81
CA VAL A 92 2.72 -4.05 2.84
C VAL A 92 2.12 -3.75 1.47
N LEU A 93 2.48 -2.59 0.92
CA LEU A 93 1.91 -2.08 -0.32
C LEU A 93 2.99 -1.97 -1.39
N ALA A 94 2.68 -2.41 -2.61
CA ALA A 94 3.50 -2.10 -3.77
C ALA A 94 3.42 -0.60 -4.12
N ASN A 95 4.49 -0.05 -4.66
CA ASN A 95 4.46 1.31 -5.16
C ASN A 95 3.70 1.36 -6.49
N MET A 96 2.70 2.24 -6.59
CA MET A 96 1.98 2.48 -7.83
C MET A 96 2.78 3.41 -8.75
N PRO A 97 3.04 3.02 -10.02
CA PRO A 97 3.78 3.86 -10.97
C PRO A 97 2.88 4.97 -11.56
N ILE A 98 2.36 5.83 -10.68
CA ILE A 98 1.50 6.98 -11.03
C ILE A 98 2.01 8.26 -10.36
N ASN A 99 1.62 9.41 -10.89
CA ASN A 99 1.83 10.74 -10.30
C ASN A 99 3.29 10.99 -9.89
N ARG A 100 3.55 11.30 -8.61
CA ARG A 100 4.90 11.62 -8.11
C ARG A 100 5.87 10.46 -8.25
N TYR A 101 5.41 9.23 -8.03
CA TYR A 101 6.28 8.07 -8.15
C TYR A 101 6.60 7.76 -9.62
N GLU A 102 5.65 7.92 -10.51
CA GLU A 102 5.90 7.84 -11.95
C GLU A 102 6.93 8.89 -12.41
N SER A 103 6.77 10.14 -11.94
CA SER A 103 7.72 11.22 -12.23
C SER A 103 9.12 10.89 -11.71
N TYR A 104 9.22 10.36 -10.49
CA TYR A 104 10.49 9.89 -9.93
C TYR A 104 11.11 8.78 -10.78
N LEU A 105 10.33 7.79 -11.19
CA LEU A 105 10.80 6.70 -12.06
C LEU A 105 11.26 7.22 -13.44
N LYS A 106 10.54 8.17 -14.03
CA LYS A 106 10.93 8.81 -15.32
C LYS A 106 12.26 9.55 -15.22
N ILE A 107 12.42 10.38 -14.19
CA ILE A 107 13.65 11.15 -13.95
C ILE A 107 14.87 10.22 -13.77
N ASN A 108 14.67 9.06 -13.14
CA ASN A 108 15.73 8.08 -12.90
C ASN A 108 15.87 7.03 -14.02
N GLY A 109 15.12 7.14 -15.13
CA GLY A 109 15.16 6.17 -16.24
C GLY A 109 14.69 4.77 -15.87
N LYS A 110 13.84 4.62 -14.83
CA LYS A 110 13.42 3.34 -14.25
C LYS A 110 11.95 2.96 -14.53
N LEU A 111 11.21 3.81 -15.25
CA LEU A 111 9.78 3.58 -15.44
C LEU A 111 9.48 2.30 -16.22
N GLU A 112 10.16 2.10 -17.35
CA GLU A 112 9.95 0.92 -18.20
C GLU A 112 10.38 -0.37 -17.50
N GLU A 113 11.53 -0.33 -16.82
CA GLU A 113 12.03 -1.46 -16.03
C GLU A 113 11.03 -1.86 -14.94
N TYR A 114 10.47 -0.87 -14.22
CA TYR A 114 9.52 -1.12 -13.14
C TYR A 114 8.16 -1.61 -13.67
N ASN A 115 7.65 -1.02 -14.74
CA ASN A 115 6.42 -1.50 -15.39
C ASN A 115 6.58 -2.94 -15.89
N LYS A 116 7.75 -3.26 -16.47
CA LYS A 116 8.07 -4.63 -16.87
C LYS A 116 8.11 -5.57 -15.68
N LEU A 117 8.77 -5.18 -14.58
CA LEU A 117 8.83 -5.97 -13.34
C LEU A 117 7.43 -6.31 -12.82
N LEU A 118 6.54 -5.31 -12.73
CA LEU A 118 5.16 -5.53 -12.28
C LEU A 118 4.40 -6.49 -13.21
N LYS A 119 4.54 -6.29 -14.51
CA LYS A 119 3.87 -7.12 -15.52
C LYS A 119 4.38 -8.57 -15.51
N ASP A 120 5.69 -8.77 -15.44
CA ASP A 120 6.32 -10.11 -15.43
C ASP A 120 5.96 -10.89 -14.16
N ASN A 121 5.62 -10.20 -13.08
CA ASN A 121 5.19 -10.80 -11.81
C ASN A 121 3.68 -10.78 -11.62
N HIS A 122 2.90 -10.51 -12.67
CA HIS A 122 1.44 -10.54 -12.59
C HIS A 122 0.95 -11.92 -12.10
N ASN A 123 0.16 -11.90 -11.03
CA ASN A 123 -0.45 -13.10 -10.47
C ASN A 123 -1.97 -13.08 -10.71
N PRO A 124 -2.48 -13.94 -11.62
CA PRO A 124 -3.92 -14.02 -11.89
C PRO A 124 -4.77 -14.40 -10.67
N GLY A 125 -4.17 -15.10 -9.68
CA GLY A 125 -4.84 -15.45 -8.42
C GLY A 125 -5.36 -14.24 -7.65
N ASN A 126 -4.68 -13.11 -7.78
CA ASN A 126 -5.05 -11.85 -7.11
C ASN A 126 -6.29 -11.17 -7.71
N LEU A 127 -6.68 -11.52 -8.95
CA LEU A 127 -7.77 -10.82 -9.66
C LEU A 127 -9.12 -10.87 -8.94
N ASN A 128 -9.38 -11.89 -8.13
CA ASN A 128 -10.63 -12.00 -7.39
C ASN A 128 -10.67 -11.12 -6.13
N SER A 129 -9.51 -10.67 -5.65
CA SER A 129 -9.35 -9.95 -4.39
C SER A 129 -9.01 -8.46 -4.57
N VAL A 130 -8.81 -7.99 -5.82
CA VAL A 130 -8.52 -6.57 -6.08
C VAL A 130 -9.71 -5.67 -5.72
N MET A 131 -9.44 -4.55 -5.08
CA MET A 131 -10.45 -3.64 -4.55
C MET A 131 -11.42 -3.10 -5.60
N CYS A 132 -10.97 -2.83 -6.81
CA CYS A 132 -11.80 -2.27 -7.88
C CYS A 132 -13.00 -3.15 -8.27
N ARG A 133 -13.08 -4.42 -7.80
CA ARG A 133 -14.23 -5.30 -8.00
C ARG A 133 -15.38 -5.04 -7.04
N THR A 134 -15.10 -4.46 -5.88
CA THR A 134 -16.06 -4.32 -4.77
C THR A 134 -16.22 -2.91 -4.25
N THR A 135 -15.37 -1.99 -4.68
CA THR A 135 -15.39 -0.59 -4.23
C THR A 135 -15.62 0.36 -5.41
N LEU A 136 -16.11 1.54 -5.09
CA LEU A 136 -16.16 2.69 -5.98
C LEU A 136 -15.44 3.85 -5.30
N SER A 137 -14.70 4.61 -6.09
CA SER A 137 -14.14 5.88 -5.66
C SER A 137 -14.98 7.01 -6.24
N VAL A 138 -15.23 8.05 -5.44
CA VAL A 138 -16.09 9.18 -5.82
C VAL A 138 -15.29 10.46 -5.64
N ASP A 139 -15.23 11.29 -6.65
CA ASP A 139 -14.60 12.60 -6.53
C ASP A 139 -15.54 13.64 -5.87
N TRP A 140 -14.99 14.80 -5.58
CA TRP A 140 -15.73 15.89 -4.93
C TRP A 140 -16.85 16.48 -5.80
N LYS A 141 -16.88 16.18 -7.09
CA LYS A 141 -17.95 16.56 -8.03
C LYS A 141 -19.03 15.49 -8.17
N GLY A 142 -18.84 14.31 -7.55
CA GLY A 142 -19.77 13.19 -7.63
C GLY A 142 -19.48 12.20 -8.76
N TYR A 143 -18.41 12.34 -9.53
CA TYR A 143 -18.02 11.38 -10.57
C TYR A 143 -17.47 10.09 -9.97
N LEU A 144 -17.77 8.97 -10.64
CA LEU A 144 -17.48 7.62 -10.20
C LEU A 144 -16.26 7.04 -10.92
N TYR A 145 -15.43 6.35 -10.16
CA TYR A 145 -14.24 5.65 -10.64
C TYR A 145 -14.22 4.22 -10.05
N ASP A 146 -13.61 3.27 -10.74
CA ASP A 146 -13.52 1.88 -10.26
C ASP A 146 -12.58 1.72 -9.07
N CYS A 147 -11.60 2.63 -8.90
CA CYS A 147 -10.73 2.73 -7.72
C CYS A 147 -10.16 4.14 -7.58
N ASP A 148 -9.51 4.39 -6.44
CA ASP A 148 -8.83 5.66 -6.13
C ASP A 148 -7.66 5.96 -7.07
N PHE A 149 -6.95 4.95 -7.57
CA PHE A 149 -5.89 5.13 -8.56
C PHE A 149 -6.45 5.60 -9.91
N ASN A 150 -7.55 5.01 -10.36
CA ASN A 150 -8.25 5.48 -11.57
C ASN A 150 -8.74 6.92 -11.38
N GLN A 151 -9.25 7.27 -10.19
CA GLN A 151 -9.63 8.63 -9.87
C GLN A 151 -8.46 9.60 -9.99
N GLN A 152 -7.30 9.25 -9.41
CA GLN A 152 -6.09 10.08 -9.51
C GLN A 152 -5.57 10.26 -10.94
N LEU A 153 -5.85 9.31 -11.82
CA LEU A 153 -5.49 9.34 -13.23
C LEU A 153 -6.58 9.94 -14.13
N GLY A 154 -7.72 10.33 -13.57
CA GLY A 154 -8.87 10.82 -14.35
C GLY A 154 -9.53 9.75 -15.20
N MET A 155 -9.30 8.48 -14.94
CA MET A 155 -9.87 7.34 -15.65
C MET A 155 -11.25 7.02 -15.09
N MET A 156 -12.28 7.74 -15.56
CA MET A 156 -13.67 7.47 -15.17
C MET A 156 -14.09 6.06 -15.54
N ARG A 157 -15.11 5.55 -14.82
CA ARG A 157 -15.72 4.25 -15.13
C ARG A 157 -16.25 4.22 -16.56
N ASP A 158 -16.18 3.04 -17.16
CA ASP A 158 -16.92 2.74 -18.38
C ASP A 158 -18.40 2.48 -18.09
N GLY A 159 -19.24 2.63 -19.14
CA GLY A 159 -20.68 2.43 -19.04
C GLY A 159 -21.47 3.71 -18.80
N ASN A 160 -22.77 3.55 -18.53
CA ASN A 160 -23.74 4.65 -18.46
C ASN A 160 -23.82 5.31 -17.09
N VAL A 161 -23.33 4.66 -16.03
CA VAL A 161 -23.35 5.18 -14.66
C VAL A 161 -21.99 5.80 -14.35
N LYS A 162 -21.91 7.11 -14.45
CA LYS A 162 -20.67 7.88 -14.26
C LYS A 162 -20.70 8.88 -13.10
N HIS A 163 -21.87 9.15 -12.57
CA HIS A 163 -22.09 10.12 -11.49
C HIS A 163 -23.00 9.56 -10.41
N LEU A 164 -22.93 10.10 -9.20
CA LEU A 164 -23.79 9.70 -8.09
C LEU A 164 -25.28 9.83 -8.42
N ASP A 165 -25.66 10.86 -9.19
CA ASP A 165 -27.06 11.05 -9.61
C ASP A 165 -27.57 9.91 -10.49
N ASP A 166 -26.67 9.26 -11.24
CA ASP A 166 -27.03 8.10 -12.06
C ASP A 166 -27.34 6.86 -11.20
N LEU A 167 -26.93 6.84 -9.92
CA LEU A 167 -27.23 5.76 -8.95
C LEU A 167 -28.68 5.75 -8.45
N LEU A 168 -29.49 6.72 -8.82
CA LEU A 168 -30.96 6.64 -8.67
C LEU A 168 -31.56 5.47 -9.45
N ILE A 169 -30.80 4.91 -10.40
CA ILE A 169 -31.05 3.64 -11.04
C ILE A 169 -30.64 2.51 -10.07
N PRO A 170 -31.42 1.40 -9.95
CA PRO A 170 -31.09 0.33 -9.01
C PRO A 170 -29.62 -0.14 -9.13
N LEU A 171 -28.96 -0.36 -7.98
CA LEU A 171 -27.55 -0.80 -7.87
C LEU A 171 -27.20 -2.04 -8.73
N VAL A 172 -28.20 -2.79 -9.18
CA VAL A 172 -28.08 -3.90 -10.12
C VAL A 172 -27.38 -3.47 -11.41
N SER A 173 -27.53 -2.23 -11.83
CA SER A 173 -26.88 -1.69 -13.05
C SER A 173 -25.36 -1.57 -12.97
N LEU A 174 -24.76 -1.65 -11.78
CA LEU A 174 -23.31 -1.64 -11.57
C LEU A 174 -22.65 -3.01 -11.75
N LYS A 175 -23.43 -4.08 -11.69
CA LYS A 175 -22.92 -5.44 -11.88
C LYS A 175 -22.53 -5.67 -13.33
N ASN A 176 -21.40 -6.38 -13.51
CA ASN A 176 -20.87 -6.80 -14.82
C ASN A 176 -20.41 -5.64 -15.74
N ASN A 177 -20.30 -4.42 -15.23
CA ASN A 177 -19.63 -3.36 -15.99
C ASN A 177 -18.12 -3.63 -16.02
N PRO A 178 -17.46 -3.44 -17.19
CA PRO A 178 -16.03 -3.59 -17.27
C PRO A 178 -15.34 -2.55 -16.39
N ILE A 179 -14.24 -2.98 -15.76
CA ILE A 179 -13.39 -2.09 -14.98
C ILE A 179 -12.39 -1.44 -15.93
N SER A 180 -12.24 -0.11 -15.86
CA SER A 180 -11.23 0.62 -16.62
C SER A 180 -9.84 0.26 -16.13
N ILE A 181 -9.02 -0.33 -17.00
CA ILE A 181 -7.68 -0.85 -16.66
C ILE A 181 -6.57 -0.06 -17.34
N GLY A 182 -5.40 -0.04 -16.68
CA GLY A 182 -4.17 0.55 -17.19
C GLY A 182 -2.92 -0.15 -16.66
N ASN A 183 -1.73 0.31 -17.06
CA ASN A 183 -0.47 -0.31 -16.62
C ASN A 183 -0.30 -0.31 -15.09
N HIS A 184 -0.85 0.67 -14.39
CA HIS A 184 -0.82 0.75 -12.93
C HIS A 184 -1.53 -0.43 -12.25
N CYS A 185 -2.51 -1.07 -12.91
CA CYS A 185 -3.25 -2.21 -12.36
C CYS A 185 -2.34 -3.41 -12.04
N PHE A 186 -1.20 -3.54 -12.73
CA PHE A 186 -0.20 -4.55 -12.38
C PHE A 186 0.39 -4.33 -10.98
N GLY A 187 0.38 -3.11 -10.45
CA GLY A 187 0.80 -2.84 -9.06
C GLY A 187 -0.10 -3.50 -8.02
N CYS A 188 -1.41 -3.69 -8.31
CA CYS A 188 -2.33 -4.40 -7.43
C CYS A 188 -2.20 -5.93 -7.55
N THR A 189 -1.72 -6.45 -8.68
CA THR A 189 -1.75 -7.89 -8.99
C THR A 189 -0.37 -8.54 -9.00
N ALA A 190 0.73 -7.80 -8.98
CA ALA A 190 2.08 -8.35 -8.98
C ALA A 190 2.43 -9.04 -7.66
N GLY A 191 3.09 -10.19 -7.74
CA GLY A 191 3.54 -10.97 -6.58
C GLY A 191 2.38 -11.42 -5.69
N ALA A 192 2.44 -11.10 -4.39
CA ALA A 192 1.38 -11.38 -3.43
C ALA A 192 0.17 -10.45 -3.58
N GLY A 193 0.23 -9.50 -4.51
CA GLY A 193 -0.78 -8.47 -4.70
C GLY A 193 -0.70 -7.35 -3.67
N SER A 194 -1.50 -6.32 -3.88
CA SER A 194 -1.51 -5.15 -3.00
C SER A 194 -2.88 -4.47 -2.98
N SER A 195 -3.38 -4.22 -1.78
CA SER A 195 -4.59 -3.43 -1.53
C SER A 195 -4.37 -2.50 -0.34
N CYS A 196 -5.34 -1.66 0.00
CA CYS A 196 -5.29 -0.84 1.22
C CYS A 196 -5.19 -1.68 2.51
N GLY A 197 -5.52 -2.97 2.45
CA GLY A 197 -5.36 -3.94 3.54
C GLY A 197 -4.05 -4.74 3.50
N GLY A 198 -3.11 -4.40 2.63
CA GLY A 198 -1.85 -5.13 2.46
C GLY A 198 -1.90 -6.18 1.34
N GLU A 199 -1.18 -7.28 1.51
CA GLU A 199 -1.15 -8.41 0.57
C GLU A 199 -2.56 -8.99 0.34
N LEU A 200 -2.80 -9.51 -0.88
CA LEU A 200 -4.08 -10.10 -1.29
C LEU A 200 -4.16 -11.62 -1.08
N THR A 201 -3.02 -12.28 -0.92
CA THR A 201 -2.90 -13.76 -0.76
C THR A 201 -2.24 -14.12 0.56
#